data_a7787bd63dd21c95c510acab71d7733d
#
_entry.id   a7787bd63dd21c95c510acab71d7733d
#
_cell.length_a   1.000
_cell.length_b   1.000
_cell.length_c   1.000
_cell.angle_alpha   90.00
_cell.angle_beta   90.00
_cell.angle_gamma   90.00
#
_symmetry.space_group_name_H-M   'P 1'
#
loop_
_entity.id
_entity.type
_entity.pdbx_description
1 polymer ?
#
loop_
_entity_poly.entity_id
_entity_poly.type
_entity_poly.pdbx_seq_one_letter_code
_entity_poly.pdbx_strand_id
1 'polypeptide(L)'
;LLGGEPGIGKSTLILQTVLSTPYRTLYISGEESLSQLKMRADRLGGSESECLIYAETSLEKILHTAHDIRPDLLVIDSIQTIQTELSDSSAGSVSQIRECAGALLKYCKTEGVAVILIGHINKEGSIAGPKILEHTVDVVLQFDGDKHYMYRILRGQKNRFGSTAELGIYEMRHSGLRPVDNPSEHLMSHTGLRLSGVAIAAAMEGVRPFLIETQALVSSAVYATPQRSSTGYDTRRMNMLLAVLEKRAGFKL
;
A
#
# COMPACT_ATOMS: atom_id res chain seq x y z
N LEU A 1 1.75 -7.81 -7.69
CA LEU A 1 2.19 -6.43 -7.84
C LEU A 1 1.84 -5.64 -6.57
N LEU A 2 2.80 -4.92 -6.01
CA LEU A 2 2.62 -3.99 -4.91
C LEU A 2 2.85 -2.56 -5.41
N GLY A 3 1.79 -1.76 -5.46
CA GLY A 3 1.82 -0.35 -5.84
C GLY A 3 1.73 0.57 -4.62
N GLY A 4 2.23 1.80 -4.75
CA GLY A 4 2.13 2.83 -3.72
C GLY A 4 3.03 4.02 -4.01
N GLU A 5 2.81 5.15 -3.34
CA GLU A 5 3.65 6.35 -3.50
C GLU A 5 5.13 6.06 -3.15
N PRO A 6 6.09 6.78 -3.76
CA PRO A 6 7.48 6.74 -3.34
C PRO A 6 7.63 7.09 -1.85
N GLY A 7 8.48 6.34 -1.13
CA GLY A 7 8.72 6.58 0.30
C GLY A 7 7.60 6.14 1.26
N ILE A 8 6.51 5.52 0.79
CA ILE A 8 5.42 5.05 1.67
C ILE A 8 5.81 3.86 2.55
N GLY A 9 6.84 3.10 2.17
CA GLY A 9 7.34 1.95 2.92
C GLY A 9 7.15 0.59 2.23
N LYS A 10 6.90 0.55 0.91
CA LYS A 10 6.75 -0.70 0.14
C LYS A 10 7.92 -1.66 0.30
N SER A 11 9.13 -1.15 0.04
CA SER A 11 10.38 -1.93 0.19
C SER A 11 10.59 -2.42 1.62
N THR A 12 10.21 -1.60 2.63
CA THR A 12 10.27 -1.99 4.03
C THR A 12 9.30 -3.13 4.33
N LEU A 13 8.05 -3.03 3.83
CA LEU A 13 7.03 -4.07 4.02
C LEU A 13 7.51 -5.40 3.44
N ILE A 14 7.95 -5.39 2.18
CA ILE A 14 8.37 -6.63 1.51
C ILE A 14 9.66 -7.19 2.12
N LEU A 15 10.67 -6.34 2.39
CA LEU A 15 11.89 -6.80 3.03
C LEU A 15 11.59 -7.43 4.41
N GLN A 16 10.79 -6.77 5.26
CA GLN A 16 10.38 -7.32 6.56
C GLN A 16 9.63 -8.65 6.41
N THR A 17 8.76 -8.77 5.42
CA THR A 17 8.02 -10.00 5.14
C THR A 17 8.97 -11.14 4.75
N VAL A 18 9.87 -10.91 3.80
CA VAL A 18 10.79 -11.96 3.32
C VAL A 18 11.79 -12.38 4.39
N LEU A 19 12.24 -11.44 5.24
CA LEU A 19 13.12 -11.74 6.36
C LEU A 19 12.44 -12.59 7.45
N SER A 20 11.11 -12.57 7.54
CA SER A 20 10.34 -13.33 8.54
C SER A 20 9.75 -14.63 8.01
N THR A 21 10.01 -14.98 6.74
CA THR A 21 9.49 -16.20 6.12
C THR A 21 10.61 -17.22 5.84
N PRO A 22 10.33 -18.53 5.87
CA PRO A 22 11.33 -19.58 5.63
C PRO A 22 11.62 -19.80 4.13
N TYR A 23 11.13 -18.94 3.24
CA TYR A 23 11.32 -19.10 1.81
C TYR A 23 12.68 -18.58 1.37
N ARG A 24 13.37 -19.38 0.56
CA ARG A 24 14.58 -18.97 -0.13
C ARG A 24 14.22 -17.84 -1.11
N THR A 25 14.58 -16.61 -0.73
CA THR A 25 14.18 -15.42 -1.49
C THR A 25 15.38 -14.83 -2.21
N LEU A 26 15.20 -14.49 -3.50
CA LEU A 26 16.13 -13.64 -4.24
C LEU A 26 15.50 -12.24 -4.34
N TYR A 27 16.08 -11.28 -3.61
CA TYR A 27 15.64 -9.88 -3.60
C TYR A 27 16.52 -9.05 -4.52
N ILE A 28 15.94 -8.59 -5.62
CA ILE A 28 16.60 -7.71 -6.60
C ILE A 28 16.30 -6.27 -6.25
N SER A 29 17.36 -5.46 -6.12
CA SER A 29 17.24 -4.01 -5.94
C SER A 29 17.87 -3.27 -7.12
N GLY A 30 17.06 -2.43 -7.76
CA GLY A 30 17.55 -1.52 -8.78
C GLY A 30 17.74 -0.08 -8.31
N GLU A 31 17.36 0.23 -7.06
CA GLU A 31 17.41 1.60 -6.52
C GLU A 31 18.42 1.75 -5.37
N GLU A 32 18.49 0.75 -4.50
CA GLU A 32 19.32 0.83 -3.29
C GLU A 32 20.58 -0.04 -3.41
N SER A 33 21.67 0.44 -2.84
CA SER A 33 22.92 -0.32 -2.75
C SER A 33 22.81 -1.45 -1.72
N LEU A 34 23.67 -2.47 -1.87
CA LEU A 34 23.73 -3.60 -0.92
C LEU A 34 23.96 -3.14 0.52
N SER A 35 24.77 -2.09 0.73
CA SER A 35 25.03 -1.54 2.07
C SER A 35 23.79 -0.92 2.70
N GLN A 36 22.98 -0.19 1.91
CA GLN A 36 21.74 0.41 2.38
C GLN A 36 20.69 -0.67 2.73
N LEU A 37 20.58 -1.68 1.88
CA LEU A 37 19.66 -2.80 2.14
C LEU A 37 20.07 -3.61 3.36
N LYS A 38 21.39 -3.85 3.54
CA LYS A 38 21.90 -4.52 4.74
C LYS A 38 21.57 -3.74 6.01
N MET A 39 21.85 -2.43 6.05
CA MET A 39 21.50 -1.58 7.19
C MET A 39 20.00 -1.63 7.50
N ARG A 40 19.15 -1.69 6.45
CA ARG A 40 17.70 -1.83 6.62
C ARG A 40 17.34 -3.21 7.16
N ALA A 41 17.89 -4.29 6.62
CA ALA A 41 17.66 -5.65 7.08
C ALA A 41 18.08 -5.84 8.55
N ASP A 42 19.25 -5.32 8.93
CA ASP A 42 19.75 -5.37 10.31
C ASP A 42 18.78 -4.66 11.29
N ARG A 43 18.24 -3.51 10.86
CA ARG A 43 17.23 -2.76 11.64
C ARG A 43 15.90 -3.52 11.80
N LEU A 44 15.54 -4.33 10.80
CA LEU A 44 14.30 -5.12 10.77
C LEU A 44 14.45 -6.48 11.50
N GLY A 45 15.62 -6.83 12.00
CA GLY A 45 15.87 -8.06 12.77
C GLY A 45 16.11 -9.31 11.93
N GLY A 46 16.51 -9.15 10.67
CA GLY A 46 16.65 -10.24 9.71
C GLY A 46 17.96 -11.02 9.69
N SER A 47 18.51 -11.41 10.85
CA SER A 47 19.83 -12.06 10.92
C SER A 47 19.88 -13.54 10.50
N GLU A 48 18.75 -14.24 10.39
CA GLU A 48 18.68 -15.70 10.14
C GLU A 48 17.89 -16.10 8.89
N SER A 49 17.57 -15.14 8.00
CA SER A 49 16.75 -15.44 6.81
C SER A 49 17.58 -15.95 5.64
N GLU A 50 17.01 -16.81 4.79
CA GLU A 50 17.57 -17.22 3.51
C GLU A 50 17.29 -16.20 2.38
N CYS A 51 17.33 -14.91 2.70
CA CYS A 51 17.14 -13.82 1.75
C CYS A 51 18.48 -13.42 1.12
N LEU A 52 18.63 -13.73 -0.15
CA LEU A 52 19.78 -13.32 -0.97
C LEU A 52 19.45 -11.99 -1.64
N ILE A 53 20.33 -10.99 -1.47
CA ILE A 53 20.14 -9.66 -2.04
C ILE A 53 21.09 -9.46 -3.20
N TYR A 54 20.57 -9.00 -4.33
CA TYR A 54 21.33 -8.72 -5.53
C TYR A 54 21.00 -7.32 -6.07
N ALA A 55 21.99 -6.45 -6.15
CA ALA A 55 21.86 -5.11 -6.73
C ALA A 55 22.15 -5.19 -8.23
N GLU A 56 21.11 -5.22 -9.04
CA GLU A 56 21.22 -5.35 -10.51
C GLU A 56 19.96 -4.76 -11.17
N THR A 57 20.14 -4.22 -12.38
CA THR A 57 19.07 -3.66 -13.22
C THR A 57 18.91 -4.39 -14.56
N SER A 58 19.91 -5.16 -15.02
CA SER A 58 19.82 -5.97 -16.24
C SER A 58 18.93 -7.18 -16.02
N LEU A 59 17.84 -7.27 -16.78
CA LEU A 59 16.92 -8.39 -16.76
C LEU A 59 17.61 -9.71 -17.06
N GLU A 60 18.52 -9.73 -18.02
CA GLU A 60 19.25 -10.93 -18.47
C GLU A 60 20.07 -11.51 -17.34
N LYS A 61 20.81 -10.68 -16.60
CA LYS A 61 21.61 -11.09 -15.46
C LYS A 61 20.72 -11.55 -14.30
N ILE A 62 19.60 -10.87 -14.07
CA ILE A 62 18.62 -11.24 -13.05
C ILE A 62 18.07 -12.63 -13.32
N LEU A 63 17.63 -12.91 -14.56
CA LEU A 63 17.08 -14.20 -14.94
C LEU A 63 18.13 -15.32 -14.88
N HIS A 64 19.37 -15.05 -15.30
CA HIS A 64 20.49 -16.00 -15.17
C HIS A 64 20.73 -16.36 -13.70
N THR A 65 20.87 -15.36 -12.85
CA THR A 65 21.09 -15.56 -11.41
C THR A 65 19.92 -16.28 -10.75
N ALA A 66 18.69 -15.95 -11.11
CA ALA A 66 17.50 -16.62 -10.60
C ALA A 66 17.44 -18.09 -11.03
N HIS A 67 17.86 -18.39 -12.27
CA HIS A 67 17.94 -19.79 -12.76
C HIS A 67 18.97 -20.62 -11.98
N ASP A 68 20.13 -20.03 -11.64
CA ASP A 68 21.19 -20.72 -10.90
C ASP A 68 20.82 -20.92 -9.42
N ILE A 69 20.19 -19.91 -8.80
CA ILE A 69 19.82 -19.94 -7.37
C ILE A 69 18.58 -20.80 -7.14
N ARG A 70 17.62 -20.81 -8.08
CA ARG A 70 16.31 -21.44 -7.95
C ARG A 70 15.59 -21.03 -6.66
N PRO A 71 15.26 -19.74 -6.50
CA PRO A 71 14.56 -19.25 -5.33
C PRO A 71 13.10 -19.73 -5.31
N ASP A 72 12.49 -19.84 -4.12
CA ASP A 72 11.05 -20.02 -3.97
C ASP A 72 10.29 -18.73 -4.29
N LEU A 73 10.93 -17.59 -4.01
CA LEU A 73 10.36 -16.24 -4.17
C LEU A 73 11.38 -15.30 -4.82
N LEU A 74 10.95 -14.62 -5.88
CA LEU A 74 11.69 -13.55 -6.53
C LEU A 74 11.03 -12.21 -6.19
N VAL A 75 11.79 -11.24 -5.67
CA VAL A 75 11.33 -9.88 -5.42
C VAL A 75 12.06 -8.91 -6.34
N ILE A 76 11.32 -8.02 -7.00
CA ILE A 76 11.87 -6.96 -7.87
C ILE A 76 11.51 -5.59 -7.28
N ASP A 77 12.50 -4.83 -6.83
CA ASP A 77 12.36 -3.51 -6.19
C ASP A 77 13.28 -2.46 -6.86
N SER A 78 12.76 -1.72 -7.82
CA SER A 78 11.42 -1.66 -8.39
C SER A 78 11.43 -2.11 -9.86
N ILE A 79 10.26 -2.48 -10.37
CA ILE A 79 10.11 -2.87 -11.80
C ILE A 79 10.48 -1.72 -12.76
N GLN A 80 10.40 -0.47 -12.31
CA GLN A 80 10.74 0.71 -13.11
C GLN A 80 12.24 0.85 -13.38
N THR A 81 13.09 0.23 -12.57
CA THR A 81 14.55 0.31 -12.71
C THR A 81 15.13 -0.82 -13.56
N ILE A 82 14.33 -1.86 -13.81
CA ILE A 82 14.78 -3.02 -14.60
C ILE A 82 14.73 -2.68 -16.10
N GLN A 83 15.77 -3.10 -16.79
CA GLN A 83 15.92 -2.87 -18.24
C GLN A 83 16.37 -4.14 -18.95
N THR A 84 15.98 -4.28 -20.21
CA THR A 84 16.41 -5.34 -21.11
C THR A 84 17.06 -4.76 -22.35
N GLU A 85 18.11 -5.41 -22.85
CA GLU A 85 18.77 -5.04 -24.10
C GLU A 85 17.90 -5.34 -25.34
N LEU A 86 16.82 -6.08 -25.18
CA LEU A 86 15.87 -6.40 -26.25
C LEU A 86 14.95 -5.24 -26.63
N SER A 87 15.00 -4.14 -25.90
CA SER A 87 14.18 -2.96 -26.15
C SER A 87 15.03 -1.70 -26.18
N ASP A 88 14.95 -0.94 -27.27
CA ASP A 88 15.64 0.34 -27.45
C ASP A 88 15.05 1.48 -26.62
N SER A 89 13.99 1.21 -25.85
CA SER A 89 13.30 2.19 -25.03
C SER A 89 14.10 2.50 -23.75
N SER A 90 14.01 3.73 -23.26
CA SER A 90 14.68 4.12 -22.01
C SER A 90 14.19 3.34 -20.80
N ALA A 91 15.08 3.11 -19.82
CA ALA A 91 14.71 2.55 -18.52
C ALA A 91 13.54 3.34 -17.89
N GLY A 92 12.60 2.63 -17.27
CA GLY A 92 11.41 3.22 -16.67
C GLY A 92 10.31 3.62 -17.65
N SER A 93 10.53 3.50 -18.98
CA SER A 93 9.46 3.68 -19.96
C SER A 93 8.42 2.57 -19.87
N VAL A 94 7.20 2.86 -20.31
CA VAL A 94 6.08 1.90 -20.30
C VAL A 94 6.43 0.63 -21.10
N SER A 95 7.14 0.78 -22.20
CA SER A 95 7.59 -0.32 -23.05
C SER A 95 8.58 -1.21 -22.30
N GLN A 96 9.64 -0.66 -21.72
CA GLN A 96 10.63 -1.39 -20.93
C GLN A 96 9.98 -2.16 -19.75
N ILE A 97 9.14 -1.46 -18.98
CA ILE A 97 8.43 -2.07 -17.85
C ILE A 97 7.58 -3.26 -18.31
N ARG A 98 6.90 -3.13 -19.44
CA ARG A 98 6.05 -4.20 -20.01
C ARG A 98 6.88 -5.40 -20.45
N GLU A 99 7.97 -5.17 -21.16
CA GLU A 99 8.88 -6.22 -21.64
C GLU A 99 9.50 -6.97 -20.45
N CYS A 100 10.10 -6.23 -19.51
CA CYS A 100 10.75 -6.81 -18.33
C CYS A 100 9.77 -7.61 -17.48
N ALA A 101 8.59 -7.04 -17.17
CA ALA A 101 7.58 -7.74 -16.40
C ALA A 101 7.05 -8.98 -17.14
N GLY A 102 6.86 -8.90 -18.46
CA GLY A 102 6.44 -10.04 -19.29
C GLY A 102 7.44 -11.22 -19.21
N ALA A 103 8.73 -10.92 -19.33
CA ALA A 103 9.79 -11.92 -19.25
C ALA A 103 9.89 -12.53 -17.83
N LEU A 104 9.84 -11.72 -16.78
CA LEU A 104 9.83 -12.17 -15.37
C LEU A 104 8.63 -13.09 -15.08
N LEU A 105 7.43 -12.70 -15.51
CA LEU A 105 6.22 -13.50 -15.31
C LEU A 105 6.29 -14.83 -16.10
N LYS A 106 6.86 -14.82 -17.31
CA LYS A 106 7.08 -16.04 -18.10
C LYS A 106 8.05 -16.96 -17.38
N TYR A 107 9.20 -16.46 -16.93
CA TYR A 107 10.18 -17.22 -16.13
C TYR A 107 9.52 -17.86 -14.91
N CYS A 108 8.83 -17.06 -14.09
CA CYS A 108 8.20 -17.52 -12.88
C CYS A 108 7.14 -18.61 -13.13
N LYS A 109 6.36 -18.49 -14.20
CA LYS A 109 5.40 -19.54 -14.59
C LYS A 109 6.06 -20.81 -15.06
N THR A 110 7.18 -20.70 -15.77
CA THR A 110 7.91 -21.87 -16.30
C THR A 110 8.62 -22.62 -15.18
N GLU A 111 9.26 -21.91 -14.25
CA GLU A 111 10.04 -22.49 -13.16
C GLU A 111 9.20 -22.76 -11.88
N GLY A 112 7.94 -22.33 -11.84
CA GLY A 112 7.08 -22.48 -10.66
C GLY A 112 7.45 -21.58 -9.48
N VAL A 113 8.12 -20.46 -9.75
CA VAL A 113 8.60 -19.49 -8.75
C VAL A 113 7.54 -18.42 -8.52
N ALA A 114 7.30 -18.03 -7.26
CA ALA A 114 6.48 -16.87 -6.95
C ALA A 114 7.24 -15.55 -7.22
N VAL A 115 6.54 -14.50 -7.69
CA VAL A 115 7.16 -13.19 -7.92
C VAL A 115 6.39 -12.06 -7.26
N ILE A 116 7.11 -11.15 -6.60
CA ILE A 116 6.60 -9.87 -6.11
C ILE A 116 7.26 -8.75 -6.92
N LEU A 117 6.45 -8.00 -7.66
CA LEU A 117 6.88 -6.80 -8.36
C LEU A 117 6.48 -5.58 -7.53
N ILE A 118 7.45 -4.75 -7.14
CA ILE A 118 7.21 -3.47 -6.48
C ILE A 118 7.19 -2.37 -7.54
N GLY A 119 6.16 -1.50 -7.49
CA GLY A 119 6.01 -0.40 -8.42
C GLY A 119 5.59 0.91 -7.75
N HIS A 120 5.94 2.04 -8.38
CA HIS A 120 5.52 3.36 -7.92
C HIS A 120 4.20 3.77 -8.60
N ILE A 121 3.34 4.48 -7.85
CA ILE A 121 2.11 5.10 -8.37
C ILE A 121 2.37 6.58 -8.62
N ASN A 122 1.76 7.15 -9.66
CA ASN A 122 1.75 8.59 -9.89
C ASN A 122 0.87 9.31 -8.87
N LYS A 123 1.03 10.65 -8.75
CA LYS A 123 0.20 11.51 -7.88
C LYS A 123 -1.30 11.45 -8.18
N GLU A 124 -1.69 10.95 -9.33
CA GLU A 124 -3.09 10.72 -9.75
C GLU A 124 -3.64 9.37 -9.27
N GLY A 125 -2.90 8.63 -8.43
CA GLY A 125 -3.30 7.32 -7.92
C GLY A 125 -3.23 6.19 -8.95
N SER A 126 -2.77 6.47 -10.17
CA SER A 126 -2.49 5.46 -11.17
C SER A 126 -1.05 4.97 -11.05
N ILE A 127 -0.82 3.66 -11.13
CA ILE A 127 0.53 3.10 -11.15
C ILE A 127 1.24 3.67 -12.39
N ALA A 128 2.33 4.43 -12.19
CA ALA A 128 3.11 5.02 -13.28
C ALA A 128 3.67 3.90 -14.18
N GLY A 129 3.12 3.86 -15.40
CA GLY A 129 3.49 2.86 -16.37
C GLY A 129 2.66 1.58 -16.37
N PRO A 130 1.96 1.11 -15.36
CA PRO A 130 1.29 -0.16 -15.56
C PRO A 130 -0.09 -0.38 -15.01
N LYS A 131 -1.08 0.35 -15.44
CA LYS A 131 -2.41 -0.30 -15.59
C LYS A 131 -2.29 -1.58 -16.44
N ILE A 132 -1.28 -1.64 -17.31
CA ILE A 132 -0.94 -2.81 -18.13
C ILE A 132 -0.49 -3.99 -17.25
N LEU A 133 0.29 -3.78 -16.18
CA LEU A 133 0.73 -4.85 -15.29
C LEU A 133 -0.40 -5.38 -14.40
N GLU A 134 -1.38 -4.54 -14.05
CA GLU A 134 -2.55 -4.97 -13.27
C GLU A 134 -3.33 -6.09 -13.96
N HIS A 135 -3.37 -6.07 -15.29
CA HIS A 135 -4.06 -7.13 -16.06
C HIS A 135 -3.26 -8.42 -16.18
N THR A 136 -1.93 -8.35 -16.11
CA THR A 136 -1.04 -9.49 -16.31
C THR A 136 -0.73 -10.28 -15.04
N VAL A 137 -0.76 -9.61 -13.88
CA VAL A 137 -0.51 -10.25 -12.58
C VAL A 137 -1.79 -10.82 -11.96
N ASP A 138 -1.63 -11.79 -11.06
CA ASP A 138 -2.76 -12.44 -10.39
C ASP A 138 -3.31 -11.62 -9.22
N VAL A 139 -2.44 -10.90 -8.52
CA VAL A 139 -2.77 -10.09 -7.34
C VAL A 139 -2.21 -8.68 -7.50
N VAL A 140 -3.01 -7.67 -7.20
CA VAL A 140 -2.61 -6.27 -7.11
C VAL A 140 -2.92 -5.78 -5.72
N LEU A 141 -1.88 -5.35 -5.02
CA LEU A 141 -1.97 -4.73 -3.70
C LEU A 141 -1.58 -3.25 -3.83
N GLN A 142 -2.30 -2.40 -3.15
CA GLN A 142 -2.01 -0.98 -3.03
C GLN A 142 -1.64 -0.64 -1.60
N PHE A 143 -0.52 0.06 -1.44
CA PHE A 143 -0.03 0.50 -0.15
C PHE A 143 -0.15 2.01 -0.06
N ASP A 144 -1.11 2.46 0.74
CA ASP A 144 -1.50 3.85 0.90
C ASP A 144 -1.14 4.36 2.30
N GLY A 145 -1.14 5.66 2.46
CA GLY A 145 -1.00 6.30 3.76
C GLY A 145 -0.84 7.80 3.62
N ASP A 146 -1.24 8.53 4.64
CA ASP A 146 -0.97 9.94 4.73
C ASP A 146 0.43 10.15 5.32
N LYS A 147 1.21 11.08 4.75
CA LYS A 147 2.54 11.46 5.25
C LYS A 147 2.49 12.05 6.66
N HIS A 148 1.34 12.58 7.05
CA HIS A 148 1.10 13.17 8.37
C HIS A 148 0.66 12.16 9.42
N TYR A 149 0.19 10.97 9.00
CA TYR A 149 -0.24 9.90 9.90
C TYR A 149 0.78 8.77 9.90
N MET A 150 1.04 8.20 11.08
CA MET A 150 1.96 7.05 11.23
C MET A 150 1.42 5.76 10.62
N TYR A 151 0.16 5.76 10.18
CA TYR A 151 -0.51 4.57 9.67
C TYR A 151 -0.37 4.41 8.17
N ARG A 152 -0.29 3.16 7.76
CA ARG A 152 -0.26 2.71 6.37
C ARG A 152 -1.34 1.66 6.17
N ILE A 153 -1.96 1.68 5.00
CA ILE A 153 -3.07 0.77 4.68
C ILE A 153 -2.68 -0.03 3.44
N LEU A 154 -2.72 -1.35 3.56
CA LEU A 154 -2.55 -2.29 2.46
C LEU A 154 -3.93 -2.75 2.00
N ARG A 155 -4.27 -2.49 0.73
CA ARG A 155 -5.56 -2.85 0.12
C ARG A 155 -5.36 -3.82 -1.03
N GLY A 156 -6.23 -4.82 -1.13
CA GLY A 156 -6.36 -5.63 -2.33
C GLY A 156 -7.15 -4.88 -3.41
N GLN A 157 -6.54 -4.60 -4.56
CA GLN A 157 -7.24 -4.05 -5.74
C GLN A 157 -7.70 -5.14 -6.69
N LYS A 158 -6.94 -6.24 -6.74
CA LYS A 158 -7.24 -7.43 -7.54
C LYS A 158 -6.69 -8.66 -6.81
N ASN A 159 -7.47 -9.72 -6.79
CA ASN A 159 -7.01 -11.02 -6.29
C ASN A 159 -7.77 -12.13 -7.03
N ARG A 160 -7.05 -12.90 -7.85
CA ARG A 160 -7.64 -14.03 -8.58
C ARG A 160 -7.94 -15.24 -7.70
N PHE A 161 -7.35 -15.28 -6.49
CA PHE A 161 -7.43 -16.44 -5.60
C PHE A 161 -8.34 -16.22 -4.40
N GLY A 162 -8.91 -15.01 -4.24
CA GLY A 162 -9.75 -14.70 -3.09
C GLY A 162 -10.33 -13.28 -3.08
N SER A 163 -10.83 -12.88 -1.92
CA SER A 163 -11.43 -11.57 -1.70
C SER A 163 -10.41 -10.45 -1.74
N THR A 164 -10.84 -9.26 -2.17
CA THR A 164 -10.10 -8.00 -2.04
C THR A 164 -10.63 -7.13 -0.90
N ALA A 165 -11.62 -7.61 -0.16
CA ALA A 165 -12.29 -6.84 0.88
C ALA A 165 -11.51 -6.73 2.20
N GLU A 166 -10.37 -7.41 2.31
CA GLU A 166 -9.53 -7.33 3.51
C GLU A 166 -8.53 -6.17 3.44
N LEU A 167 -8.28 -5.57 4.62
CA LEU A 167 -7.32 -4.48 4.80
C LEU A 167 -6.25 -4.89 5.80
N GLY A 168 -4.99 -4.60 5.44
CA GLY A 168 -3.88 -4.57 6.37
C GLY A 168 -3.64 -3.14 6.85
N ILE A 169 -3.65 -2.91 8.15
CA ILE A 169 -3.29 -1.61 8.74
C ILE A 169 -1.99 -1.76 9.49
N TYR A 170 -1.06 -0.86 9.21
CA TYR A 170 0.29 -0.89 9.79
C TYR A 170 0.65 0.47 10.36
N GLU A 171 1.37 0.45 11.46
CA GLU A 171 2.04 1.61 12.04
C GLU A 171 3.49 1.62 11.59
N MET A 172 3.97 2.75 11.05
CA MET A 172 5.38 2.91 10.69
C MET A 172 6.19 3.26 11.93
N ARG A 173 7.11 2.40 12.31
CA ARG A 173 8.04 2.59 13.43
C ARG A 173 9.49 2.60 12.96
N HIS A 174 10.41 2.99 13.84
CA HIS A 174 11.84 2.90 13.56
C HIS A 174 12.28 1.45 13.24
N SER A 175 11.71 0.47 13.93
CA SER A 175 11.98 -0.97 13.76
C SER A 175 11.24 -1.61 12.57
N GLY A 176 10.53 -0.85 11.74
CA GLY A 176 9.75 -1.36 10.62
C GLY A 176 8.25 -1.13 10.76
N LEU A 177 7.46 -1.91 10.05
CA LEU A 177 6.01 -1.85 10.05
C LEU A 177 5.43 -2.82 11.09
N ARG A 178 4.61 -2.29 11.99
CA ARG A 178 3.88 -3.08 12.99
C ARG A 178 2.42 -3.21 12.56
N PRO A 179 1.85 -4.42 12.49
CA PRO A 179 0.41 -4.57 12.24
C PRO A 179 -0.41 -3.96 13.39
N VAL A 180 -1.53 -3.34 13.03
CA VAL A 180 -2.51 -2.76 13.95
C VAL A 180 -3.72 -3.68 14.00
N ASP A 181 -3.88 -4.41 15.11
CA ASP A 181 -4.94 -5.41 15.25
C ASP A 181 -6.30 -4.75 15.51
N ASN A 182 -6.31 -3.66 16.29
CA ASN A 182 -7.52 -2.90 16.61
C ASN A 182 -7.37 -1.42 16.22
N PRO A 183 -7.71 -1.06 14.98
CA PRO A 183 -7.64 0.34 14.53
C PRO A 183 -8.58 1.27 15.29
N SER A 184 -9.70 0.75 15.83
CA SER A 184 -10.68 1.54 16.54
C SER A 184 -10.11 2.21 17.80
N GLU A 185 -9.13 1.59 18.46
CA GLU A 185 -8.45 2.19 19.61
C GLU A 185 -7.74 3.51 19.27
N HIS A 186 -7.28 3.65 18.04
CA HIS A 186 -6.55 4.84 17.57
C HIS A 186 -7.47 5.89 16.94
N LEU A 187 -8.70 5.50 16.58
CA LEU A 187 -9.70 6.37 15.96
C LEU A 187 -10.69 6.96 16.99
N MET A 188 -10.54 6.58 18.25
CA MET A 188 -11.34 7.11 19.35
C MET A 188 -10.44 7.88 20.32
N SER A 189 -10.93 9.02 20.81
CA SER A 189 -10.23 9.74 21.87
C SER A 189 -10.39 9.02 23.22
N HIS A 190 -9.27 8.78 23.92
CA HIS A 190 -9.25 8.11 25.22
C HIS A 190 -9.49 9.08 26.41
N THR A 191 -10.04 10.25 26.16
CA THR A 191 -10.20 11.27 27.22
C THR A 191 -11.17 10.89 28.33
N GLY A 192 -11.99 9.86 28.13
CA GLY A 192 -13.03 9.44 29.11
C GLY A 192 -14.11 10.48 29.36
N LEU A 193 -14.00 11.66 28.77
CA LEU A 193 -14.93 12.76 28.92
C LEU A 193 -16.08 12.62 27.90
N ARG A 194 -17.30 12.71 28.37
CA ARG A 194 -18.49 12.84 27.51
C ARG A 194 -18.58 14.29 27.06
N LEU A 195 -17.98 14.61 25.93
CA LEU A 195 -18.04 15.92 25.31
C LEU A 195 -19.31 16.08 24.49
N SER A 196 -19.94 17.25 24.56
CA SER A 196 -21.04 17.62 23.68
C SER A 196 -20.53 17.69 22.23
N GLY A 197 -21.35 17.22 21.28
CA GLY A 197 -20.98 17.21 19.87
C GLY A 197 -20.06 16.06 19.47
N VAL A 198 -19.84 15.08 20.32
CA VAL A 198 -19.06 13.85 20.04
C VAL A 198 -19.97 12.65 20.00
N ALA A 199 -19.88 11.88 18.93
CA ALA A 199 -20.59 10.60 18.76
C ALA A 199 -19.63 9.54 18.20
N ILE A 200 -19.81 8.29 18.63
CA ILE A 200 -19.09 7.17 18.05
C ILE A 200 -19.98 6.55 16.97
N ALA A 201 -19.45 6.53 15.76
CA ALA A 201 -20.06 5.91 14.59
C ALA A 201 -19.35 4.58 14.29
N ALA A 202 -20.10 3.61 13.76
CA ALA A 202 -19.54 2.40 13.18
C ALA A 202 -19.48 2.54 11.65
N ALA A 203 -18.33 2.29 11.08
CA ALA A 203 -18.12 2.23 9.64
C ALA A 203 -17.60 0.85 9.25
N MET A 204 -17.87 0.43 8.03
CA MET A 204 -17.33 -0.79 7.45
C MET A 204 -16.37 -0.43 6.33
N GLU A 205 -15.19 -0.97 6.39
CA GLU A 205 -14.24 -0.92 5.28
C GLU A 205 -13.89 -2.36 4.88
N GLY A 206 -14.38 -2.77 3.71
CA GLY A 206 -14.37 -4.18 3.33
C GLY A 206 -15.20 -5.02 4.32
N VAL A 207 -14.57 -5.99 4.96
CA VAL A 207 -15.20 -6.87 5.98
C VAL A 207 -14.88 -6.44 7.41
N ARG A 208 -14.08 -5.40 7.61
CA ARG A 208 -13.67 -4.94 8.94
C ARG A 208 -14.57 -3.81 9.45
N PRO A 209 -15.20 -3.95 10.64
CA PRO A 209 -15.86 -2.84 11.31
C PRO A 209 -14.83 -1.93 11.99
N PHE A 210 -15.07 -0.63 11.91
CA PHE A 210 -14.31 0.40 12.62
C PHE A 210 -15.24 1.24 13.47
N LEU A 211 -14.82 1.56 14.68
CA LEU A 211 -15.42 2.61 15.47
C LEU A 211 -14.65 3.91 15.21
N ILE A 212 -15.38 4.93 14.84
CA ILE A 212 -14.82 6.24 14.49
C ILE A 212 -15.49 7.30 15.35
N GLU A 213 -14.70 8.14 15.99
CA GLU A 213 -15.22 9.30 16.67
C GLU A 213 -15.59 10.38 15.66
N THR A 214 -16.86 10.79 15.66
CA THR A 214 -17.39 11.85 14.84
C THR A 214 -17.63 13.07 15.71
N GLN A 215 -17.09 14.19 15.32
CA GLN A 215 -17.22 15.45 16.07
C GLN A 215 -18.05 16.46 15.27
N ALA A 216 -18.96 17.15 15.93
CA ALA A 216 -19.74 18.23 15.36
C ALA A 216 -19.69 19.46 16.28
N LEU A 217 -19.36 20.61 15.71
CA LEU A 217 -19.42 21.89 16.39
C LEU A 217 -20.55 22.72 15.79
N VAL A 218 -21.47 23.15 16.63
CA VAL A 218 -22.55 24.05 16.26
C VAL A 218 -22.42 25.34 17.05
N SER A 219 -22.41 26.46 16.36
CA SER A 219 -22.39 27.81 16.96
C SER A 219 -23.45 28.70 16.32
N SER A 220 -23.81 29.80 17.00
CA SER A 220 -24.64 30.81 16.37
C SER A 220 -23.95 31.40 15.14
N ALA A 221 -24.70 31.60 14.07
CA ALA A 221 -24.19 32.23 12.85
C ALA A 221 -23.78 33.68 13.11
N VAL A 222 -22.51 34.00 12.89
CA VAL A 222 -21.97 35.34 12.95
C VAL A 222 -22.31 36.13 11.67
N TYR A 223 -22.48 35.40 10.56
CA TYR A 223 -22.86 35.96 9.26
C TYR A 223 -24.34 35.72 8.98
N ALA A 224 -24.93 36.57 8.12
CA ALA A 224 -26.36 36.53 7.80
C ALA A 224 -26.85 35.17 7.24
N THR A 225 -25.97 34.38 6.67
CA THR A 225 -26.29 33.04 6.14
C THR A 225 -25.58 31.96 6.93
N PRO A 226 -26.30 30.90 7.39
CA PRO A 226 -25.69 29.73 8.02
C PRO A 226 -24.70 29.05 7.08
N GLN A 227 -23.52 28.74 7.61
CA GLN A 227 -22.49 28.00 6.86
C GLN A 227 -22.32 26.60 7.45
N ARG A 228 -22.15 25.62 6.57
CA ARG A 228 -21.87 24.24 6.93
C ARG A 228 -20.61 23.78 6.23
N SER A 229 -19.68 23.22 6.97
CA SER A 229 -18.45 22.63 6.46
C SER A 229 -18.26 21.23 7.05
N SER A 230 -17.58 20.37 6.33
CA SER A 230 -17.23 19.03 6.80
C SER A 230 -15.79 18.71 6.44
N THR A 231 -15.12 17.96 7.31
CA THR A 231 -13.79 17.39 7.07
C THR A 231 -13.92 15.88 7.17
N GLY A 232 -13.36 15.16 6.19
CA GLY A 232 -13.45 13.69 6.13
C GLY A 232 -14.82 13.15 5.68
N TYR A 233 -15.76 14.01 5.29
CA TYR A 233 -17.09 13.63 4.83
C TYR A 233 -17.54 14.54 3.67
N ASP A 234 -18.21 13.97 2.67
CA ASP A 234 -18.70 14.72 1.51
C ASP A 234 -19.79 15.73 1.92
N THR A 235 -19.54 17.00 1.68
CA THR A 235 -20.41 18.12 2.11
C THR A 235 -21.78 18.06 1.42
N ARG A 236 -21.87 17.61 0.16
CA ARG A 236 -23.15 17.50 -0.56
C ARG A 236 -24.01 16.40 0.06
N ARG A 237 -23.38 15.26 0.38
CA ARG A 237 -24.07 14.15 1.05
C ARG A 237 -24.53 14.54 2.45
N MET A 238 -23.69 15.26 3.21
CA MET A 238 -24.07 15.81 4.51
C MET A 238 -25.29 16.71 4.42
N ASN A 239 -25.29 17.70 3.51
CA ASN A 239 -26.40 18.63 3.33
C ASN A 239 -27.71 17.91 2.92
N MET A 240 -27.62 16.87 2.08
CA MET A 240 -28.78 16.04 1.71
C MET A 240 -29.34 15.31 2.93
N LEU A 241 -28.49 14.70 3.76
CA LEU A 241 -28.92 14.00 4.97
C LEU A 241 -29.54 14.95 6.00
N LEU A 242 -28.97 16.14 6.18
CA LEU A 242 -29.52 17.18 7.05
C LEU A 242 -30.92 17.62 6.58
N ALA A 243 -31.11 17.84 5.28
CA ALA A 243 -32.43 18.17 4.71
C ALA A 243 -33.45 17.05 4.95
N VAL A 244 -33.06 15.78 4.88
CA VAL A 244 -33.93 14.65 5.19
C VAL A 244 -34.29 14.64 6.68
N LEU A 245 -33.35 14.86 7.57
CA LEU A 245 -33.56 14.92 9.01
C LEU A 245 -34.52 16.07 9.39
N GLU A 246 -34.31 17.27 8.81
CA GLU A 246 -35.18 18.40 8.99
C GLU A 246 -36.63 18.09 8.55
N LYS A 247 -36.77 17.55 7.33
CA LYS A 247 -38.10 17.27 6.74
C LYS A 247 -38.84 16.11 7.41
N ARG A 248 -38.14 15.07 7.85
CA ARG A 248 -38.74 13.82 8.34
C ARG A 248 -38.77 13.72 9.86
N ALA A 249 -37.75 14.24 10.53
CA ALA A 249 -37.63 14.16 11.99
C ALA A 249 -37.94 15.48 12.71
N GLY A 250 -38.18 16.57 11.98
CA GLY A 250 -38.55 17.86 12.55
C GLY A 250 -37.42 18.61 13.27
N PHE A 251 -36.18 18.18 13.05
CA PHE A 251 -35.03 18.92 13.59
C PHE A 251 -34.93 20.28 12.90
N LYS A 252 -34.64 21.31 13.68
CA LYS A 252 -34.24 22.63 13.16
C LYS A 252 -32.72 22.63 13.15
N LEU A 253 -32.13 22.51 11.95
CA LEU A 253 -30.70 22.36 11.76
C LEU A 253 -30.06 23.59 11.11
#